data_f5182fbcd36c70c73a7c0987beb36f65
#
_entry.id   f5182fbcd36c70c73a7c0987beb36f65
#
_cell.length_a   1.000
_cell.length_b   1.000
_cell.length_c   1.000
_cell.angle_alpha   90.00
_cell.angle_beta   90.00
_cell.angle_gamma   90.00
#
_symmetry.space_group_name_H-M   'P 1'
#
loop_
_entity.id
_entity.type
_entity.pdbx_description
1 polymer ?
#
loop_
_entity_poly.entity_id
_entity_poly.type
_entity_poly.pdbx_seq_one_letter_code
_entity_poly.pdbx_strand_id
1 'polypeptide(L)'
;MKKIVLALTAAAVLASPVAVSAKKPKLTSEEKLAKLLEGRVPGKPVSCISLTNARDSQIFDKTAIVYNSGSTIYVNRPRLASSLDEDDVLVTETHGSQLCRLDVVKLHERTGMWYRGFVSLDDFVPYRKVPKGG
;
A
#
# COMPACT_ATOMS: atom_id res chain seq x y z
N MET A 1 -57.68 62.15 -7.82
CA MET A 1 -57.58 60.75 -7.55
C MET A 1 -56.25 60.30 -8.16
N LYS A 2 -55.23 60.10 -7.36
CA LYS A 2 -53.90 59.64 -7.80
C LYS A 2 -53.79 58.11 -7.55
N LYS A 3 -53.71 57.34 -8.63
CA LYS A 3 -53.49 55.91 -8.55
C LYS A 3 -51.97 55.65 -8.39
N ILE A 4 -51.59 55.13 -7.21
CA ILE A 4 -50.23 54.71 -6.93
C ILE A 4 -50.10 53.24 -7.43
N VAL A 5 -49.26 53.09 -8.44
CA VAL A 5 -48.89 51.68 -8.91
C VAL A 5 -47.65 51.26 -8.13
N LEU A 6 -47.81 50.29 -7.26
CA LEU A 6 -46.70 49.63 -6.58
C LEU A 6 -46.10 48.61 -7.54
N ALA A 7 -44.87 48.81 -7.99
CA ALA A 7 -44.12 47.83 -8.72
C ALA A 7 -43.41 46.92 -7.72
N LEU A 8 -43.82 45.68 -7.65
CA LEU A 8 -43.10 44.60 -6.93
C LEU A 8 -41.96 44.12 -7.81
N THR A 9 -40.73 44.47 -7.45
CA THR A 9 -39.55 43.84 -8.03
C THR A 9 -39.24 42.55 -7.29
N ALA A 10 -39.51 41.41 -7.91
CA ALA A 10 -39.10 40.10 -7.42
C ALA A 10 -37.61 39.94 -7.68
N ALA A 11 -36.79 39.95 -6.63
CA ALA A 11 -35.36 39.57 -6.72
C ALA A 11 -35.26 38.06 -6.76
N ALA A 12 -34.92 37.52 -7.94
CA ALA A 12 -34.61 36.11 -8.10
C ALA A 12 -33.19 35.83 -7.55
N VAL A 13 -33.12 35.19 -6.39
CA VAL A 13 -31.85 34.71 -5.84
C VAL A 13 -31.48 33.44 -6.60
N LEU A 14 -30.52 33.55 -7.51
CA LEU A 14 -29.90 32.39 -8.19
C LEU A 14 -28.99 31.67 -7.19
N ALA A 15 -29.50 30.65 -6.54
CA ALA A 15 -28.68 29.73 -5.76
C ALA A 15 -27.85 28.86 -6.72
N SER A 16 -26.59 29.21 -6.91
CA SER A 16 -25.65 28.38 -7.65
C SER A 16 -25.33 27.15 -6.82
N PRO A 17 -25.49 25.91 -7.34
CA PRO A 17 -25.05 24.72 -6.62
C PRO A 17 -23.51 24.72 -6.59
N VAL A 18 -22.96 24.88 -5.39
CA VAL A 18 -21.52 24.67 -5.18
C VAL A 18 -21.28 23.17 -5.31
N ALA A 19 -20.70 22.75 -6.42
CA ALA A 19 -20.26 21.37 -6.59
C ALA A 19 -19.08 21.13 -5.63
N VAL A 20 -19.37 20.51 -4.49
CA VAL A 20 -18.34 20.02 -3.59
C VAL A 20 -17.70 18.82 -4.27
N SER A 21 -16.53 19.02 -4.85
CA SER A 21 -15.71 17.91 -5.38
C SER A 21 -15.21 17.09 -4.20
N ALA A 22 -15.90 15.98 -3.91
CA ALA A 22 -15.46 15.03 -2.90
C ALA A 22 -14.19 14.34 -3.41
N LYS A 23 -13.01 14.69 -2.88
CA LYS A 23 -11.79 13.90 -3.06
C LYS A 23 -12.06 12.48 -2.55
N LYS A 24 -11.88 11.47 -3.42
CA LYS A 24 -11.92 10.07 -2.98
C LYS A 24 -10.94 9.88 -1.82
N PRO A 25 -11.35 9.27 -0.70
CA PRO A 25 -10.45 9.04 0.42
C PRO A 25 -9.24 8.23 -0.06
N LYS A 26 -8.04 8.65 0.32
CA LYS A 26 -6.80 7.93 0.01
C LYS A 26 -6.82 6.61 0.78
N LEU A 27 -6.63 5.49 0.08
CA LEU A 27 -6.57 4.17 0.70
C LEU A 27 -5.43 4.09 1.72
N THR A 28 -5.70 3.46 2.85
CA THR A 28 -4.67 3.09 3.82
C THR A 28 -3.74 2.02 3.25
N SER A 29 -2.58 1.83 3.86
CA SER A 29 -1.63 0.80 3.41
C SER A 29 -2.21 -0.61 3.52
N GLU A 30 -2.99 -0.89 4.58
CA GLU A 30 -3.72 -2.16 4.72
C GLU A 30 -4.76 -2.36 3.61
N GLU A 31 -5.49 -1.33 3.23
CA GLU A 31 -6.46 -1.40 2.14
C GLU A 31 -5.78 -1.61 0.78
N LYS A 32 -4.65 -0.95 0.55
CA LYS A 32 -3.82 -1.17 -0.65
C LYS A 32 -3.32 -2.62 -0.71
N LEU A 33 -2.84 -3.15 0.41
CA LEU A 33 -2.39 -4.52 0.53
C LEU A 33 -3.53 -5.51 0.29
N ALA A 34 -4.68 -5.28 0.92
CA ALA A 34 -5.88 -6.12 0.72
C ALA A 34 -6.31 -6.16 -0.75
N LYS A 35 -6.26 -5.04 -1.45
CA LYS A 35 -6.52 -4.97 -2.89
C LYS A 35 -5.54 -5.81 -3.71
N LEU A 36 -4.25 -5.77 -3.38
CA LEU A 36 -3.24 -6.59 -4.06
C LEU A 36 -3.50 -8.08 -3.87
N LEU A 37 -4.04 -8.45 -2.72
CA LEU A 37 -4.32 -9.84 -2.35
C LEU A 37 -5.71 -10.33 -2.75
N GLU A 38 -6.53 -9.51 -3.40
CA GLU A 38 -7.85 -9.91 -3.90
C GLU A 38 -7.77 -11.15 -4.82
N GLY A 39 -8.65 -12.12 -4.59
CA GLY A 39 -8.67 -13.37 -5.35
C GLY A 39 -7.53 -14.32 -5.03
N ARG A 40 -6.81 -14.09 -3.95
CA ARG A 40 -5.72 -14.93 -3.46
C ARG A 40 -6.05 -15.48 -2.08
N VAL A 41 -5.52 -16.64 -1.77
CA VAL A 41 -5.64 -17.28 -0.45
C VAL A 41 -4.27 -17.42 0.18
N PRO A 42 -4.16 -17.20 1.51
CA PRO A 42 -2.92 -17.41 2.24
C PRO A 42 -2.64 -18.91 2.37
N GLY A 43 -1.38 -19.28 2.16
CA GLY A 43 -0.88 -20.61 2.47
C GLY A 43 -0.17 -20.64 3.82
N LYS A 44 0.47 -21.78 4.10
CA LYS A 44 1.26 -21.96 5.31
C LYS A 44 2.47 -21.01 5.30
N PRO A 45 2.74 -20.27 6.38
CA PRO A 45 3.93 -19.44 6.48
C PRO A 45 5.22 -20.23 6.28
N VAL A 46 6.19 -19.62 5.61
CA VAL A 46 7.52 -20.19 5.39
C VAL A 46 8.58 -19.29 5.99
N SER A 47 9.69 -19.88 6.45
CA SER A 47 10.77 -19.13 7.08
C SER A 47 11.71 -18.47 6.08
N CYS A 48 11.84 -18.99 4.88
CA CYS A 48 12.74 -18.49 3.84
C CYS A 48 12.07 -18.49 2.47
N ILE A 49 12.47 -17.54 1.63
CA ILE A 49 12.11 -17.48 0.21
C ILE A 49 13.36 -17.39 -0.65
N SER A 50 13.29 -17.88 -1.89
CA SER A 50 14.40 -17.78 -2.83
C SER A 50 14.52 -16.36 -3.38
N LEU A 51 15.70 -15.78 -3.34
CA LEU A 51 15.99 -14.47 -3.93
C LEU A 51 15.93 -14.46 -5.45
N THR A 52 16.18 -15.59 -6.10
CA THR A 52 16.09 -15.70 -7.56
C THR A 52 14.67 -15.48 -8.07
N ASN A 53 13.69 -15.85 -7.28
CA ASN A 53 12.27 -15.74 -7.59
C ASN A 53 11.61 -14.49 -6.97
N ALA A 54 12.23 -13.89 -5.95
CA ALA A 54 11.73 -12.70 -5.25
C ALA A 54 12.43 -11.43 -5.73
N ARG A 55 12.37 -11.17 -7.04
CA ARG A 55 13.08 -10.05 -7.66
C ARG A 55 12.43 -8.71 -7.42
N ASP A 56 11.11 -8.71 -7.33
CA ASP A 56 10.34 -7.48 -7.14
C ASP A 56 9.82 -7.41 -5.72
N SER A 57 10.16 -6.34 -5.04
CA SER A 57 9.61 -6.04 -3.72
C SER A 57 8.84 -4.74 -3.74
N GLN A 58 7.80 -4.68 -2.93
CA GLN A 58 7.00 -3.48 -2.72
C GLN A 58 6.81 -3.25 -1.24
N ILE A 59 7.02 -2.00 -0.81
CA ILE A 59 6.77 -1.59 0.56
C ILE A 59 5.35 -1.05 0.68
N PHE A 60 4.64 -1.50 1.69
CA PHE A 60 3.39 -0.90 2.16
C PHE A 60 3.68 -0.14 3.44
N ASP A 61 3.55 1.17 3.38
CA ASP A 61 3.91 2.11 4.44
C ASP A 61 3.47 1.62 5.82
N LYS A 62 4.41 1.51 6.74
CA LYS A 62 4.20 1.06 8.14
C LYS A 62 3.47 -0.28 8.33
N THR A 63 3.42 -1.10 7.27
CA THR A 63 2.54 -2.28 7.24
C THR A 63 3.28 -3.56 6.91
N ALA A 64 3.85 -3.65 5.71
CA ALA A 64 4.43 -4.91 5.22
C ALA A 64 5.40 -4.67 4.06
N ILE A 65 6.22 -5.69 3.80
CA ILE A 65 6.99 -5.83 2.58
C ILE A 65 6.40 -7.01 1.80
N VAL A 66 6.15 -6.80 0.52
CA VAL A 66 5.61 -7.81 -0.38
C VAL A 66 6.69 -8.20 -1.38
N TYR A 67 6.90 -9.48 -1.57
CA TYR A 67 7.83 -10.04 -2.56
C TYR A 67 7.04 -10.81 -3.62
N ASN A 68 7.21 -10.41 -4.88
CA ASN A 68 6.58 -11.09 -6.01
C ASN A 68 7.47 -12.23 -6.51
N SER A 69 6.91 -13.42 -6.55
CA SER A 69 7.57 -14.61 -7.07
C SER A 69 6.65 -15.32 -8.06
N GLY A 70 6.60 -14.80 -9.28
CA GLY A 70 5.74 -15.35 -10.32
C GLY A 70 4.25 -15.31 -9.94
N SER A 71 3.64 -16.48 -9.80
CA SER A 71 2.22 -16.60 -9.43
C SER A 71 1.96 -16.47 -7.92
N THR A 72 3.00 -16.48 -7.10
CA THR A 72 2.92 -16.39 -5.65
C THR A 72 3.37 -15.01 -5.17
N ILE A 73 2.62 -14.43 -4.27
CA ILE A 73 2.99 -13.20 -3.55
C ILE A 73 3.30 -13.59 -2.11
N TYR A 74 4.50 -13.25 -1.63
CA TYR A 74 4.87 -13.43 -0.24
C TYR A 74 4.70 -12.12 0.51
N VAL A 75 3.95 -12.15 1.60
CA VAL A 75 3.77 -11.01 2.49
C VAL A 75 4.60 -11.21 3.74
N ASN A 76 5.47 -10.27 4.04
CA ASN A 76 6.25 -10.23 5.27
C ASN A 76 5.80 -9.02 6.10
N ARG A 77 5.42 -9.26 7.33
CA ARG A 77 5.13 -8.21 8.31
C ARG A 77 6.29 -8.16 9.31
N PRO A 78 7.32 -7.37 9.01
CA PRO A 78 8.53 -7.38 9.80
C PRO A 78 8.32 -6.78 11.18
N ARG A 79 9.21 -7.10 12.08
CA ARG A 79 9.33 -6.37 13.35
C ARG A 79 9.75 -4.94 13.04
N LEU A 80 9.21 -3.98 13.78
CA LEU A 80 9.39 -2.55 13.52
C LEU A 80 8.82 -2.10 12.17
N ALA A 81 7.73 -2.72 11.71
CA ALA A 81 7.05 -2.34 10.47
C ALA A 81 6.67 -0.84 10.43
N SER A 82 6.50 -0.20 11.59
CA SER A 82 6.27 1.25 11.69
C SER A 82 7.38 2.11 11.10
N SER A 83 8.57 1.55 10.88
CA SER A 83 9.71 2.23 10.26
C SER A 83 9.68 2.17 8.71
N LEU A 84 8.82 1.34 8.14
CA LEU A 84 8.69 1.21 6.68
C LEU A 84 8.08 2.47 6.08
N ASP A 85 8.67 2.89 4.96
CA ASP A 85 8.16 3.97 4.12
C ASP A 85 8.13 3.50 2.66
N GLU A 86 7.02 3.76 1.96
CA GLU A 86 6.84 3.29 0.58
C GLU A 86 7.86 3.87 -0.41
N ASP A 87 8.53 4.96 -0.04
CA ASP A 87 9.57 5.59 -0.86
C ASP A 87 11.00 5.08 -0.54
N ASP A 88 11.15 4.20 0.44
CA ASP A 88 12.45 3.64 0.79
C ASP A 88 12.96 2.64 -0.25
N VAL A 89 14.28 2.51 -0.28
CA VAL A 89 14.99 1.41 -0.97
C VAL A 89 15.38 0.37 0.08
N LEU A 90 15.02 -0.87 -0.20
CA LEU A 90 15.39 -2.01 0.65
C LEU A 90 16.78 -2.51 0.28
N VAL A 91 17.68 -2.53 1.24
CA VAL A 91 19.03 -3.10 1.08
C VAL A 91 19.16 -4.30 1.98
N THR A 92 19.29 -5.48 1.38
CA THR A 92 19.39 -6.75 2.09
C THR A 92 20.79 -7.33 1.88
N GLU A 93 21.44 -7.67 2.98
CA GLU A 93 22.69 -8.41 2.97
C GLU A 93 22.38 -9.87 3.30
N THR A 94 22.50 -10.76 2.32
CA THR A 94 22.26 -12.17 2.51
C THR A 94 23.54 -12.98 2.31
N HIS A 95 23.68 -14.03 3.09
CA HIS A 95 24.77 -14.99 2.95
C HIS A 95 24.30 -16.25 2.19
N GLY A 96 23.83 -16.05 0.95
CA GLY A 96 23.32 -17.15 0.13
C GLY A 96 22.23 -16.72 -0.83
N SER A 97 21.48 -17.70 -1.32
CA SER A 97 20.43 -17.50 -2.33
C SER A 97 19.01 -17.34 -1.74
N GLN A 98 18.90 -17.23 -0.42
CA GLN A 98 17.62 -17.14 0.27
C GLN A 98 17.57 -15.91 1.17
N LEU A 99 16.36 -15.40 1.32
CA LEU A 99 15.99 -14.38 2.29
C LEU A 99 15.15 -15.06 3.36
N CYS A 100 15.55 -14.94 4.61
CA CYS A 100 14.97 -15.71 5.69
C CYS A 100 14.41 -14.84 6.80
N ARG A 101 13.54 -15.42 7.60
CA ARG A 101 13.10 -14.87 8.85
C ARG A 101 14.30 -14.48 9.72
N LEU A 102 14.20 -13.34 10.41
CA LEU A 102 15.24 -12.70 11.21
C LEU A 102 16.35 -12.00 10.39
N ASP A 103 16.38 -12.15 9.08
CA ASP A 103 17.28 -11.33 8.26
C ASP A 103 16.94 -9.85 8.44
N VAL A 104 17.98 -9.03 8.42
CA VAL A 104 17.87 -7.59 8.55
C VAL A 104 17.81 -6.94 7.18
N VAL A 105 16.81 -6.11 6.98
CA VAL A 105 16.68 -5.29 5.79
C VAL A 105 16.89 -3.83 6.18
N LYS A 106 17.91 -3.22 5.58
CA LYS A 106 18.21 -1.80 5.78
C LYS A 106 17.30 -0.94 4.92
N LEU A 107 16.86 0.16 5.48
CA LEU A 107 16.01 1.15 4.83
C LEU A 107 16.87 2.34 4.44
N HIS A 108 16.87 2.69 3.16
CA HIS A 108 17.57 3.81 2.63
C HIS A 108 16.63 4.75 1.92
N GLU A 109 16.78 6.04 2.16
CA GLU A 109 16.03 7.06 1.45
C GLU A 109 16.42 7.03 -0.06
N ARG A 110 15.41 7.11 -0.93
CA ARG A 110 15.58 6.88 -2.38
C ARG A 110 16.45 7.93 -3.07
N THR A 111 16.39 9.19 -2.65
CA THR A 111 17.03 10.30 -3.37
C THR A 111 18.53 10.35 -3.12
N GLY A 112 18.95 10.24 -1.86
CA GLY A 112 20.36 10.35 -1.46
C GLY A 112 20.96 9.05 -0.94
N MET A 113 20.21 7.96 -0.92
CA MET A 113 20.61 6.66 -0.36
C MET A 113 21.04 6.74 1.11
N TRP A 114 20.51 7.71 1.84
CA TRP A 114 20.80 7.87 3.27
C TRP A 114 20.18 6.73 4.07
N TYR A 115 20.94 6.18 4.98
CA TYR A 115 20.47 5.16 5.90
C TYR A 115 19.42 5.75 6.85
N ARG A 116 18.24 5.14 6.90
CA ARG A 116 17.12 5.56 7.75
C ARG A 116 16.85 4.62 8.92
N GLY A 117 17.34 3.41 8.86
CA GLY A 117 17.09 2.39 9.84
C GLY A 117 16.97 1.00 9.23
N PHE A 118 16.39 0.08 9.96
CA PHE A 118 16.24 -1.29 9.52
C PHE A 118 14.96 -1.91 10.06
N VAL A 119 14.55 -2.99 9.43
CA VAL A 119 13.53 -3.91 9.93
C VAL A 119 14.10 -5.31 9.98
N SER A 120 13.60 -6.13 10.92
CA SER A 120 13.91 -7.55 10.97
C SER A 120 12.73 -8.33 10.42
N LEU A 121 12.99 -9.17 9.43
CA LEU A 121 11.95 -9.95 8.77
C LEU A 121 11.32 -10.96 9.74
N ASP A 122 10.05 -11.23 9.53
CA ASP A 122 9.31 -12.32 10.15
C ASP A 122 9.01 -13.41 9.11
N ASP A 123 8.11 -14.33 9.40
CA ASP A 123 7.72 -15.37 8.45
C ASP A 123 7.07 -14.76 7.18
N PHE A 124 7.24 -15.46 6.07
CA PHE A 124 6.66 -15.10 4.79
C PHE A 124 5.36 -15.87 4.58
N VAL A 125 4.26 -15.16 4.40
CA VAL A 125 2.97 -15.79 4.10
C VAL A 125 2.77 -15.81 2.59
N PRO A 126 2.74 -17.01 1.96
CA PRO A 126 2.49 -17.11 0.53
C PRO A 126 0.99 -16.92 0.22
N TYR A 127 0.70 -16.08 -0.74
CA TYR A 127 -0.65 -15.88 -1.28
C TYR A 127 -0.68 -16.35 -2.74
N ARG A 128 -1.56 -17.29 -3.05
CA ARG A 128 -1.75 -17.84 -4.39
C ARG A 128 -3.16 -17.57 -4.89
N LYS A 129 -3.28 -17.37 -6.20
CA LYS A 129 -4.59 -17.23 -6.82
C LYS A 129 -5.42 -18.50 -6.60
N VAL A 130 -6.68 -18.30 -6.27
CA VAL A 130 -7.64 -19.43 -6.26
C VAL A 130 -7.79 -19.91 -7.70
N PRO A 131 -7.63 -21.22 -7.98
CA PRO A 131 -7.96 -21.76 -9.29
C PRO A 131 -9.42 -21.41 -9.60
N LYS A 132 -9.66 -20.76 -10.74
CA LYS A 132 -11.03 -20.62 -11.22
C LYS A 132 -11.51 -22.04 -11.47
N GLY A 133 -12.48 -22.48 -10.68
CA GLY A 133 -13.14 -23.75 -10.91
C GLY A 133 -13.66 -23.79 -12.35
N GLY A 134 -13.13 -24.72 -13.12
CA GLY A 134 -13.56 -24.93 -14.50
C GLY A 134 -14.97 -25.52 -14.56
#